data_305d88102d2ab3f09e8ee4c12388d134
#
_entry.id   305d88102d2ab3f09e8ee4c12388d134
#
_cell.length_a   1.000
_cell.length_b   1.000
_cell.length_c   1.000
_cell.angle_alpha   90.00
_cell.angle_beta   90.00
_cell.angle_gamma   90.00
#
_symmetry.space_group_name_H-M   'P 1'
#
loop_
_entity.id
_entity.type
_entity.pdbx_description
1 polymer ?
#
loop_
_entity_poly.entity_id
_entity_poly.type
_entity_poly.pdbx_seq_one_letter_code
_entity_poly.pdbx_strand_id
1 'polypeptide(L)'
;DGRVGSHLPRQTYNRWQLLQAMLVRSDNAAAETLANDYPGGRTAFIAAMNNQAREWGMKNTRFEDPTGLSANNISTATDVVSMMETSAGYWIIQEVTTRKQVAVEAQFKKRVRTVNLKNTNSPLLFEFDNIVVSKTGFTSRAGFCLGLVVEQKKQQYIIVVLGSQTKQDRMRTVEKVMYNHVIDNQLPEMELTPNL
;
A
#
# COMPACT_ATOMS: atom_id res chain seq x y z
N ASP A 1 -13.87 -2.85 -13.51
CA ASP A 1 -13.12 -3.29 -14.70
C ASP A 1 -11.68 -3.60 -14.33
N GLY A 2 -11.51 -4.79 -13.69
CA GLY A 2 -10.21 -5.28 -13.28
C GLY A 2 -9.42 -5.86 -14.44
N ARG A 3 -8.83 -5.02 -15.27
CA ARG A 3 -7.80 -5.50 -16.16
C ARG A 3 -6.57 -5.79 -15.32
N VAL A 4 -6.10 -7.03 -15.30
CA VAL A 4 -4.75 -7.38 -14.88
C VAL A 4 -3.81 -6.71 -15.90
N GLY A 5 -3.60 -5.40 -15.72
CA GLY A 5 -2.71 -4.61 -16.55
C GLY A 5 -1.31 -4.67 -15.98
N SER A 6 -0.34 -5.02 -16.81
CA SER A 6 1.06 -4.84 -16.45
C SER A 6 1.56 -3.51 -16.99
N HIS A 7 2.24 -2.76 -16.13
CA HIS A 7 3.00 -1.58 -16.54
C HIS A 7 4.39 -1.95 -17.07
N LEU A 8 4.75 -3.23 -16.89
CA LEU A 8 5.99 -3.81 -17.38
C LEU A 8 5.75 -4.56 -18.69
N PRO A 9 6.67 -4.49 -19.68
CA PRO A 9 6.65 -5.34 -20.85
C PRO A 9 6.65 -6.84 -20.48
N ARG A 10 6.03 -7.66 -21.32
CA ARG A 10 5.94 -9.11 -21.06
C ARG A 10 7.29 -9.78 -21.26
N GLN A 11 7.99 -10.05 -20.17
CA GLN A 11 9.29 -10.73 -20.11
C GLN A 11 9.61 -11.24 -18.71
N THR A 12 10.83 -11.76 -18.53
CA THR A 12 11.32 -12.24 -17.22
C THR A 12 11.86 -11.08 -16.40
N TYR A 13 11.45 -11.04 -15.15
CA TYR A 13 11.91 -10.09 -14.13
C TYR A 13 12.37 -10.85 -12.90
N ASN A 14 13.33 -10.32 -12.16
CA ASN A 14 13.65 -10.83 -10.85
C ASN A 14 12.62 -10.37 -9.80
N ARG A 15 12.59 -11.04 -8.64
CA ARG A 15 11.61 -10.75 -7.56
C ARG A 15 11.69 -9.30 -7.07
N TRP A 16 12.89 -8.72 -7.04
CA TRP A 16 13.06 -7.31 -6.63
C TRP A 16 12.37 -6.34 -7.60
N GLN A 17 12.52 -6.54 -8.89
CA GLN A 17 11.88 -5.74 -9.93
C GLN A 17 10.34 -5.85 -9.85
N LEU A 18 9.83 -7.07 -9.62
CA LEU A 18 8.40 -7.29 -9.44
C LEU A 18 7.88 -6.65 -8.16
N LEU A 19 8.62 -6.73 -7.04
CA LEU A 19 8.27 -6.07 -5.78
C LEU A 19 8.19 -4.55 -5.96
N GLN A 20 9.16 -3.94 -6.65
CA GLN A 20 9.12 -2.51 -6.96
C GLN A 20 7.92 -2.14 -7.83
N ALA A 21 7.61 -2.90 -8.87
CA ALA A 21 6.46 -2.65 -9.72
C ALA A 21 5.14 -2.77 -8.93
N MET A 22 5.00 -3.80 -8.09
CA MET A 22 3.85 -4.03 -7.25
C MET A 22 3.65 -2.92 -6.21
N LEU A 23 4.68 -2.52 -5.49
CA LEU A 23 4.56 -1.58 -4.38
C LEU A 23 4.54 -0.11 -4.86
N VAL A 24 5.33 0.26 -5.85
CA VAL A 24 5.42 1.64 -6.36
C VAL A 24 4.28 1.96 -7.32
N ARG A 25 4.08 1.10 -8.33
CA ARG A 25 3.08 1.34 -9.40
C ARG A 25 1.75 0.63 -9.18
N SER A 26 1.66 -0.24 -8.15
CA SER A 26 0.49 -1.11 -7.93
C SER A 26 0.22 -2.03 -9.13
N ASP A 27 1.29 -2.62 -9.69
CA ASP A 27 1.20 -3.51 -10.86
C ASP A 27 0.61 -4.86 -10.45
N ASN A 28 -0.59 -5.14 -10.96
CA ASN A 28 -1.33 -6.36 -10.62
C ASN A 28 -0.68 -7.62 -11.20
N ALA A 29 -0.09 -7.52 -12.40
CA ALA A 29 0.60 -8.66 -13.00
C ALA A 29 1.88 -9.02 -12.23
N ALA A 30 2.57 -8.03 -11.66
CA ALA A 30 3.71 -8.26 -10.78
C ALA A 30 3.27 -8.97 -9.48
N ALA A 31 2.16 -8.55 -8.88
CA ALA A 31 1.60 -9.21 -7.69
C ALA A 31 1.20 -10.67 -7.96
N GLU A 32 0.49 -10.93 -9.07
CA GLU A 32 0.12 -12.29 -9.49
C GLU A 32 1.36 -13.14 -9.79
N THR A 33 2.39 -12.57 -10.42
CA THR A 33 3.63 -13.29 -10.72
C THR A 33 4.35 -13.70 -9.45
N LEU A 34 4.48 -12.79 -8.47
CA LEU A 34 5.07 -13.11 -7.16
C LEU A 34 4.27 -14.17 -6.41
N ALA A 35 2.95 -14.11 -6.46
CA ALA A 35 2.08 -15.09 -5.83
C ALA A 35 2.23 -16.49 -6.48
N ASN A 36 2.35 -16.55 -7.81
CA ASN A 36 2.58 -17.81 -8.52
C ASN A 36 3.97 -18.41 -8.27
N ASP A 37 4.97 -17.57 -8.00
CA ASP A 37 6.35 -17.98 -7.69
C ASP A 37 6.55 -18.39 -6.21
N TYR A 38 5.54 -18.23 -5.38
CA TYR A 38 5.58 -18.66 -3.97
C TYR A 38 5.60 -20.19 -3.85
N PRO A 39 6.32 -20.77 -2.85
CA PRO A 39 6.30 -22.21 -2.60
C PRO A 39 4.87 -22.75 -2.46
N GLY A 40 4.45 -23.65 -3.32
CA GLY A 40 3.07 -24.14 -3.43
C GLY A 40 2.14 -23.27 -4.28
N GLY A 41 2.68 -22.23 -4.94
CA GLY A 41 2.00 -21.40 -5.92
C GLY A 41 0.97 -20.42 -5.33
N ARG A 42 0.16 -19.86 -6.20
CA ARG A 42 -0.84 -18.82 -5.90
C ARG A 42 -1.78 -19.19 -4.74
N THR A 43 -2.27 -20.42 -4.72
CA THR A 43 -3.20 -20.88 -3.67
C THR A 43 -2.54 -20.86 -2.30
N ALA A 44 -1.31 -21.37 -2.20
CA ALA A 44 -0.53 -21.34 -0.97
C ALA A 44 -0.20 -19.91 -0.55
N PHE A 45 0.09 -19.02 -1.51
CA PHE A 45 0.33 -17.60 -1.22
C PHE A 45 -0.90 -16.92 -0.61
N ILE A 46 -2.09 -17.12 -1.18
CA ILE A 46 -3.34 -16.56 -0.64
C ILE A 46 -3.64 -17.13 0.76
N ALA A 47 -3.39 -18.42 0.97
CA ALA A 47 -3.51 -19.03 2.29
C ALA A 47 -2.54 -18.36 3.29
N ALA A 48 -1.29 -18.11 2.88
CA ALA A 48 -0.30 -17.42 3.70
C ALA A 48 -0.73 -15.96 4.01
N MET A 49 -1.28 -15.21 3.03
CA MET A 49 -1.84 -13.87 3.26
C MET A 49 -2.91 -13.89 4.35
N ASN A 50 -3.85 -14.84 4.29
CA ASN A 50 -4.92 -14.96 5.28
C ASN A 50 -4.41 -15.43 6.65
N ASN A 51 -3.39 -16.29 6.69
CA ASN A 51 -2.74 -16.70 7.93
C ASN A 51 -2.06 -15.49 8.59
N GLN A 52 -1.30 -14.73 7.81
CA GLN A 52 -0.62 -13.55 8.30
C GLN A 52 -1.60 -12.49 8.81
N ALA A 53 -2.72 -12.28 8.12
CA ALA A 53 -3.77 -11.37 8.58
C ALA A 53 -4.29 -11.79 9.96
N ARG A 54 -4.52 -13.08 10.20
CA ARG A 54 -4.94 -13.60 11.52
C ARG A 54 -3.87 -13.38 12.60
N GLU A 55 -2.60 -13.63 12.29
CA GLU A 55 -1.49 -13.40 13.21
C GLU A 55 -1.36 -11.91 13.61
N TRP A 56 -1.68 -11.00 12.69
CA TRP A 56 -1.70 -9.56 12.94
C TRP A 56 -3.00 -9.06 13.58
N GLY A 57 -3.90 -9.98 13.98
CA GLY A 57 -5.16 -9.65 14.65
C GLY A 57 -6.22 -9.04 13.74
N MET A 58 -6.06 -9.13 12.42
CA MET A 58 -7.00 -8.60 11.41
C MET A 58 -8.22 -9.51 11.27
N LYS A 59 -9.10 -9.50 12.28
CA LYS A 59 -10.22 -10.45 12.43
C LYS A 59 -11.32 -10.31 11.36
N ASN A 60 -11.41 -9.13 10.74
CA ASN A 60 -12.42 -8.82 9.73
C ASN A 60 -11.83 -8.74 8.32
N THR A 61 -10.64 -9.34 8.12
CA THR A 61 -9.93 -9.32 6.85
C THR A 61 -9.92 -10.70 6.22
N ARG A 62 -10.21 -10.74 4.92
CA ARG A 62 -10.11 -11.91 4.07
C ARG A 62 -9.56 -11.52 2.72
N PHE A 63 -8.57 -12.27 2.26
CA PHE A 63 -8.01 -12.16 0.92
C PHE A 63 -8.41 -13.36 0.06
N GLU A 64 -8.82 -13.09 -1.17
CA GLU A 64 -9.13 -14.07 -2.21
C GLU A 64 -8.15 -14.00 -3.37
N ASP A 65 -7.50 -12.87 -3.57
CA ASP A 65 -6.45 -12.67 -4.57
C ASP A 65 -5.32 -11.77 -4.04
N PRO A 66 -4.14 -11.81 -4.67
CA PRO A 66 -2.98 -11.04 -4.23
C PRO A 66 -2.99 -9.58 -4.73
N THR A 67 -3.95 -9.19 -5.57
CA THR A 67 -3.97 -7.89 -6.25
C THR A 67 -4.94 -6.89 -5.62
N GLY A 68 -5.99 -7.38 -4.94
CA GLY A 68 -7.10 -6.58 -4.46
C GLY A 68 -8.21 -6.36 -5.51
N LEU A 69 -8.17 -7.06 -6.65
CA LEU A 69 -9.19 -6.91 -7.70
C LEU A 69 -10.47 -7.68 -7.39
N SER A 70 -10.38 -8.80 -6.67
CA SER A 70 -11.57 -9.52 -6.25
C SER A 70 -12.42 -8.69 -5.28
N ALA A 71 -13.70 -8.66 -5.54
CA ALA A 71 -14.68 -8.03 -4.64
C ALA A 71 -14.82 -8.76 -3.29
N ASN A 72 -14.27 -9.97 -3.17
CA ASN A 72 -14.25 -10.77 -1.96
C ASN A 72 -13.00 -10.53 -1.10
N ASN A 73 -12.06 -9.68 -1.54
CA ASN A 73 -11.07 -9.09 -0.65
C ASN A 73 -11.79 -8.06 0.23
N ILE A 74 -11.91 -8.34 1.49
CA ILE A 74 -12.60 -7.48 2.47
C ILE A 74 -11.70 -7.18 3.64
N SER A 75 -11.84 -5.99 4.18
CA SER A 75 -11.14 -5.55 5.39
C SER A 75 -11.91 -4.42 6.08
N THR A 76 -11.43 -3.96 7.21
CA THR A 76 -11.89 -2.76 7.92
C THR A 76 -10.75 -1.76 8.05
N ALA A 77 -11.08 -0.50 8.35
CA ALA A 77 -10.04 0.50 8.59
C ALA A 77 -9.13 0.10 9.76
N THR A 78 -9.69 -0.46 10.83
CA THR A 78 -8.94 -0.96 12.00
C THR A 78 -7.97 -2.08 11.62
N ASP A 79 -8.41 -3.06 10.84
CA ASP A 79 -7.53 -4.15 10.40
C ASP A 79 -6.41 -3.63 9.48
N VAL A 80 -6.72 -2.66 8.60
CA VAL A 80 -5.71 -2.03 7.75
C VAL A 80 -4.71 -1.22 8.58
N VAL A 81 -5.12 -0.59 9.70
CA VAL A 81 -4.19 0.05 10.65
C VAL A 81 -3.19 -0.98 11.18
N SER A 82 -3.63 -2.15 11.66
CA SER A 82 -2.74 -3.23 12.12
C SER A 82 -1.76 -3.68 11.04
N MET A 83 -2.22 -3.79 9.79
CA MET A 83 -1.36 -4.13 8.66
C MET A 83 -0.32 -3.03 8.40
N MET A 84 -0.70 -1.76 8.43
CA MET A 84 0.20 -0.63 8.19
C MET A 84 1.25 -0.52 9.30
N GLU A 85 0.85 -0.69 10.56
CA GLU A 85 1.74 -0.71 11.72
C GLU A 85 2.82 -1.78 11.55
N THR A 86 2.41 -3.02 11.26
CA THR A 86 3.36 -4.12 11.05
C THR A 86 4.23 -3.89 9.83
N SER A 87 3.67 -3.33 8.75
CA SER A 87 4.42 -3.00 7.53
C SER A 87 5.54 -2.00 7.79
N ALA A 88 5.36 -1.08 8.72
CA ALA A 88 6.38 -0.11 9.11
C ALA A 88 7.60 -0.76 9.81
N GLY A 89 7.50 -1.98 10.29
CA GLY A 89 8.64 -2.75 10.82
C GLY A 89 9.56 -3.33 9.74
N TYR A 90 9.16 -3.32 8.47
CA TYR A 90 9.95 -3.88 7.38
C TYR A 90 10.65 -2.80 6.57
N TRP A 91 11.97 -2.66 6.74
CA TRP A 91 12.78 -1.66 6.03
C TRP A 91 12.58 -1.68 4.52
N ILE A 92 12.41 -2.88 3.91
CA ILE A 92 12.20 -3.04 2.47
C ILE A 92 10.87 -2.42 2.01
N ILE A 93 9.82 -2.50 2.84
CA ILE A 93 8.53 -1.88 2.56
C ILE A 93 8.66 -0.37 2.66
N GLN A 94 9.28 0.14 3.72
CA GLN A 94 9.54 1.57 3.86
C GLN A 94 10.29 2.11 2.64
N GLU A 95 11.43 1.50 2.32
CA GLU A 95 12.31 1.91 1.21
C GLU A 95 11.59 1.94 -0.14
N VAL A 96 10.79 0.91 -0.45
CA VAL A 96 10.16 0.81 -1.76
C VAL A 96 8.91 1.67 -1.87
N THR A 97 8.06 1.70 -0.83
CA THR A 97 6.77 2.40 -0.91
C THR A 97 6.88 3.91 -0.87
N THR A 98 8.00 4.46 -0.39
CA THR A 98 8.28 5.90 -0.33
C THR A 98 9.02 6.43 -1.55
N ARG A 99 9.52 5.57 -2.43
CA ARG A 99 10.14 6.00 -3.69
C ARG A 99 9.11 6.69 -4.58
N LYS A 100 9.41 7.91 -4.99
CA LYS A 100 8.55 8.71 -5.89
C LYS A 100 8.44 8.09 -7.28
N GLN A 101 9.51 7.42 -7.72
CA GLN A 101 9.60 6.63 -8.95
C GLN A 101 10.72 5.59 -8.84
N VAL A 102 10.63 4.54 -9.64
CA VAL A 102 11.68 3.54 -9.82
C VAL A 102 11.90 3.26 -11.29
N ALA A 103 13.15 2.95 -11.65
CA ALA A 103 13.54 2.50 -12.97
C ALA A 103 13.71 0.98 -12.96
N VAL A 104 12.93 0.26 -13.75
CA VAL A 104 13.02 -1.19 -13.90
C VAL A 104 13.61 -1.51 -15.26
N GLU A 105 14.72 -2.23 -15.28
CA GLU A 105 15.32 -2.68 -16.53
C GLU A 105 14.57 -3.90 -17.07
N ALA A 106 14.18 -3.78 -18.31
CA ALA A 106 13.48 -4.81 -19.06
C ALA A 106 14.34 -5.28 -20.23
N GLN A 107 14.66 -6.58 -20.28
CA GLN A 107 15.48 -7.13 -21.35
C GLN A 107 14.64 -7.49 -22.58
N PHE A 108 14.87 -6.79 -23.69
CA PHE A 108 14.17 -7.01 -24.95
C PHE A 108 15.13 -7.64 -25.98
N LYS A 109 15.10 -8.95 -26.16
CA LYS A 109 16.03 -9.68 -27.05
C LYS A 109 17.50 -9.31 -26.72
N LYS A 110 18.12 -8.48 -27.56
CA LYS A 110 19.50 -8.00 -27.40
C LYS A 110 19.61 -6.57 -26.83
N ARG A 111 18.48 -5.95 -26.40
CA ARG A 111 18.45 -4.55 -25.91
C ARG A 111 17.84 -4.51 -24.51
N VAL A 112 18.44 -3.72 -23.64
CA VAL A 112 17.86 -3.36 -22.35
C VAL A 112 17.03 -2.10 -22.55
N ARG A 113 15.79 -2.07 -22.02
CA ARG A 113 14.95 -0.88 -21.94
C ARG A 113 14.67 -0.57 -20.49
N THR A 114 14.81 0.69 -20.13
CA THR A 114 14.41 1.17 -18.82
C THR A 114 12.94 1.58 -18.84
N VAL A 115 12.15 1.01 -17.93
CA VAL A 115 10.76 1.37 -17.69
C VAL A 115 10.70 2.18 -16.41
N ASN A 116 10.31 3.46 -16.52
CA ASN A 116 10.13 4.31 -15.35
C ASN A 116 8.71 4.15 -14.80
N LEU A 117 8.62 3.70 -13.56
CA LEU A 117 7.37 3.50 -12.83
C LEU A 117 7.21 4.60 -11.79
N LYS A 118 6.21 5.44 -11.97
CA LYS A 118 5.86 6.52 -11.04
C LYS A 118 4.97 5.98 -9.92
N ASN A 119 5.25 6.39 -8.68
CA ASN A 119 4.44 5.99 -7.53
C ASN A 119 2.99 6.48 -7.66
N THR A 120 2.05 5.62 -7.32
CA THR A 120 0.62 5.95 -7.35
C THR A 120 0.21 7.02 -6.36
N ASN A 121 1.02 7.26 -5.32
CA ASN A 121 0.85 8.31 -4.31
C ASN A 121 1.89 9.43 -4.41
N SER A 122 2.54 9.59 -5.57
CA SER A 122 3.59 10.59 -5.76
C SER A 122 3.24 12.02 -5.31
N PRO A 123 2.00 12.55 -5.44
CA PRO A 123 1.71 13.89 -4.94
C PRO A 123 2.00 14.04 -3.45
N LEU A 124 1.46 13.16 -2.59
CA LEU A 124 1.72 13.22 -1.14
C LEU A 124 3.19 12.96 -0.79
N LEU A 125 3.88 12.08 -1.52
CA LEU A 125 5.31 11.82 -1.33
C LEU A 125 6.21 12.99 -1.76
N PHE A 126 5.69 13.92 -2.58
CA PHE A 126 6.40 15.16 -2.91
C PHE A 126 6.14 16.26 -1.88
N GLU A 127 4.96 16.26 -1.27
CA GLU A 127 4.52 17.26 -0.31
C GLU A 127 5.03 16.98 1.11
N PHE A 128 5.05 15.71 1.52
CA PHE A 128 5.42 15.27 2.86
C PHE A 128 6.63 14.32 2.82
N ASP A 129 7.73 14.72 3.42
CA ASP A 129 8.97 13.95 3.48
C ASP A 129 9.03 12.99 4.69
N ASN A 130 8.08 13.12 5.62
CA ASN A 130 7.96 12.29 6.82
C ASN A 130 7.09 11.02 6.63
N ILE A 131 6.70 10.70 5.41
CA ILE A 131 5.99 9.46 5.11
C ILE A 131 6.96 8.28 5.15
N VAL A 132 6.65 7.27 5.97
CA VAL A 132 7.45 6.06 6.19
C VAL A 132 6.93 4.87 5.37
N VAL A 133 5.62 4.74 5.21
CA VAL A 133 4.99 3.72 4.36
C VAL A 133 3.81 4.34 3.63
N SER A 134 3.62 3.98 2.36
CA SER A 134 2.51 4.49 1.55
C SER A 134 1.99 3.43 0.59
N LYS A 135 0.67 3.17 0.61
CA LYS A 135 0.04 2.32 -0.40
C LYS A 135 -1.36 2.81 -0.74
N THR A 136 -1.61 3.04 -2.03
CA THR A 136 -2.95 3.34 -2.56
C THR A 136 -3.67 2.08 -2.99
N GLY A 137 -5.00 2.13 -3.00
CA GLY A 137 -5.88 1.13 -3.60
C GLY A 137 -7.02 1.80 -4.36
N PHE A 138 -7.51 1.12 -5.40
CA PHE A 138 -8.72 1.54 -6.10
C PHE A 138 -9.36 0.35 -6.83
N THR A 139 -10.64 0.18 -6.60
CA THR A 139 -11.55 -0.53 -7.50
C THR A 139 -12.87 0.26 -7.56
N SER A 140 -13.66 0.08 -8.61
CA SER A 140 -14.96 0.76 -8.71
C SER A 140 -15.89 0.47 -7.53
N ARG A 141 -15.75 -0.70 -6.91
CA ARG A 141 -16.52 -1.11 -5.74
C ARG A 141 -15.99 -0.55 -4.43
N ALA A 142 -14.66 -0.56 -4.26
CA ALA A 142 -14.02 -0.11 -3.01
C ALA A 142 -13.83 1.40 -2.92
N GLY A 143 -13.92 2.13 -4.05
CA GLY A 143 -13.54 3.54 -4.09
C GLY A 143 -12.03 3.76 -3.97
N PHE A 144 -11.62 4.97 -3.75
CA PHE A 144 -10.22 5.35 -3.57
C PHE A 144 -9.78 5.14 -2.13
N CYS A 145 -8.78 4.28 -1.94
CA CYS A 145 -8.24 3.89 -0.65
C CYS A 145 -6.77 4.32 -0.51
N LEU A 146 -6.33 4.51 0.73
CA LEU A 146 -4.94 4.83 1.08
C LEU A 146 -4.63 4.36 2.50
N GLY A 147 -3.46 3.75 2.68
CA GLY A 147 -2.82 3.56 3.95
C GLY A 147 -1.49 4.31 3.96
N LEU A 148 -1.23 5.05 5.04
CA LEU A 148 0.02 5.76 5.29
C LEU A 148 0.52 5.46 6.70
N VAL A 149 1.84 5.38 6.84
CA VAL A 149 2.52 5.57 8.11
C VAL A 149 3.40 6.79 7.96
N VAL A 150 3.29 7.71 8.89
CA VAL A 150 4.09 8.94 8.93
C VAL A 150 4.80 9.03 10.27
N GLU A 151 5.99 9.63 10.30
CA GLU A 151 6.72 9.88 11.53
C GLU A 151 6.88 11.38 11.76
N GLN A 152 6.48 11.85 12.94
CA GLN A 152 6.64 13.24 13.36
C GLN A 152 7.14 13.29 14.80
N LYS A 153 8.26 14.00 15.04
CA LYS A 153 8.86 14.13 16.38
C LYS A 153 9.09 12.78 17.09
N LYS A 154 9.54 11.74 16.33
CA LYS A 154 9.75 10.36 16.81
C LYS A 154 8.46 9.61 17.20
N GLN A 155 7.31 10.14 16.87
CA GLN A 155 6.02 9.47 17.02
C GLN A 155 5.52 9.04 15.65
N GLN A 156 5.01 7.82 15.55
CA GLN A 156 4.37 7.31 14.35
C GLN A 156 2.87 7.52 14.40
N TYR A 157 2.31 7.94 13.29
CA TYR A 157 0.88 8.09 13.06
C TYR A 157 0.49 7.21 11.87
N ILE A 158 -0.65 6.54 11.98
CA ILE A 158 -1.18 5.71 10.92
C ILE A 158 -2.48 6.33 10.42
N ILE A 159 -2.53 6.59 9.12
CA ILE A 159 -3.69 7.18 8.47
C ILE A 159 -4.24 6.19 7.46
N VAL A 160 -5.50 5.79 7.64
CA VAL A 160 -6.21 4.90 6.73
C VAL A 160 -7.46 5.59 6.22
N VAL A 161 -7.56 5.69 4.91
CA VAL A 161 -8.74 6.22 4.20
C VAL A 161 -9.28 5.14 3.28
N LEU A 162 -10.54 4.76 3.46
CA LEU A 162 -11.22 3.77 2.63
C LEU A 162 -12.48 4.39 2.01
N GLY A 163 -12.80 4.00 0.78
CA GLY A 163 -14.08 4.31 0.16
C GLY A 163 -14.27 5.75 -0.31
N SER A 164 -13.22 6.54 -0.51
CA SER A 164 -13.39 7.90 -1.05
C SER A 164 -13.96 7.85 -2.46
N GLN A 165 -14.86 8.78 -2.77
CA GLN A 165 -15.52 8.82 -4.08
C GLN A 165 -14.56 9.26 -5.19
N THR A 166 -13.65 10.18 -4.88
CA THR A 166 -12.65 10.68 -5.82
C THR A 166 -11.24 10.61 -5.25
N LYS A 167 -10.26 10.62 -6.14
CA LYS A 167 -8.85 10.73 -5.75
C LYS A 167 -8.58 12.04 -5.00
N GLN A 168 -9.25 13.11 -5.40
CA GLN A 168 -9.13 14.42 -4.77
C GLN A 168 -9.67 14.42 -3.34
N ASP A 169 -10.83 13.80 -3.10
CA ASP A 169 -11.40 13.71 -1.74
C ASP A 169 -10.49 12.91 -0.81
N ARG A 170 -9.94 11.80 -1.30
CA ARG A 170 -8.94 11.02 -0.56
C ARG A 170 -7.73 11.88 -0.18
N MET A 171 -7.18 12.65 -1.14
CA MET A 171 -6.03 13.52 -0.89
C MET A 171 -6.36 14.62 0.13
N ARG A 172 -7.45 15.36 -0.06
CA ARG A 172 -7.91 16.41 0.87
C ARG A 172 -8.12 15.89 2.29
N THR A 173 -8.67 14.67 2.43
CA THR A 173 -8.85 14.04 3.73
C THR A 173 -7.51 13.81 4.42
N VAL A 174 -6.53 13.26 3.69
CA VAL A 174 -5.19 13.03 4.23
C VAL A 174 -4.49 14.34 4.57
N GLU A 175 -4.47 15.30 3.66
CA GLU A 175 -3.87 16.62 3.89
C GLU A 175 -4.44 17.29 5.15
N LYS A 176 -5.77 17.26 5.31
CA LYS A 176 -6.43 17.79 6.50
C LYS A 176 -5.96 17.10 7.80
N VAL A 177 -5.85 15.76 7.77
CA VAL A 177 -5.34 15.00 8.94
C VAL A 177 -3.87 15.31 9.20
N MET A 178 -3.05 15.36 8.14
CA MET A 178 -1.62 15.69 8.25
C MET A 178 -1.40 17.05 8.89
N TYR A 179 -2.06 18.09 8.38
CA TYR A 179 -1.89 19.45 8.93
C TYR A 179 -2.47 19.59 10.35
N ASN A 180 -3.68 19.10 10.60
CA ASN A 180 -4.35 19.36 11.87
C ASN A 180 -3.86 18.46 13.03
N HIS A 181 -3.40 17.24 12.75
CA HIS A 181 -3.14 16.24 13.80
C HIS A 181 -1.70 15.74 13.82
N VAL A 182 -0.98 15.82 12.72
CA VAL A 182 0.39 15.31 12.64
C VAL A 182 1.41 16.43 12.71
N ILE A 183 1.26 17.48 11.90
CA ILE A 183 2.25 18.57 11.78
C ILE A 183 2.06 19.58 12.90
N ASP A 184 0.84 20.10 13.10
CA ASP A 184 0.54 21.16 14.06
C ASP A 184 0.43 20.65 15.50
N ASN A 185 0.43 19.34 15.70
CA ASN A 185 0.36 18.68 17.02
C ASN A 185 -0.84 19.14 17.88
N GLN A 186 -1.93 19.55 17.24
CA GLN A 186 -3.21 19.88 17.87
C GLN A 186 -4.07 18.61 18.01
N LEU A 187 -3.57 17.60 18.75
CA LEU A 187 -4.48 16.67 19.37
C LEU A 187 -5.22 17.47 20.47
N PRO A 188 -6.57 17.51 20.49
CA PRO A 188 -7.25 17.97 21.69
C PRO A 188 -6.75 17.08 22.83
N GLU A 189 -6.27 17.70 23.90
CA GLU A 189 -6.05 16.98 25.15
C GLU A 189 -7.35 16.25 25.46
N MET A 190 -7.34 14.91 25.36
CA MET A 190 -8.43 14.13 25.90
C MET A 190 -8.34 14.31 27.41
N GLU A 191 -9.12 15.22 27.94
CA GLU A 191 -9.37 15.26 29.38
C GLU A 191 -9.94 13.89 29.76
N LEU A 192 -9.07 13.05 30.32
CA LEU A 192 -9.50 11.88 31.07
C LEU A 192 -10.21 12.42 32.31
N THR A 193 -11.51 12.69 32.20
CA THR A 193 -12.33 12.90 33.39
C THR A 193 -12.27 11.58 34.17
N PRO A 194 -11.72 11.59 35.40
CA PRO A 194 -11.79 10.42 36.24
C PRO A 194 -13.27 10.26 36.59
N ASN A 195 -13.89 9.18 36.12
CA ASN A 195 -15.21 8.78 36.60
C ASN A 195 -15.07 8.45 38.08
N LEU A 196 -15.69 9.30 38.91
CA LEU A 196 -16.03 9.02 40.30
C LEU A 196 -17.02 7.86 40.41
#